data_91f7484989a8759ecf7e5f9d1235707d
#
_entry.id   91f7484989a8759ecf7e5f9d1235707d
#
_cell.length_a   1.000
_cell.length_b   1.000
_cell.length_c   1.000
_cell.angle_alpha   90.00
_cell.angle_beta   90.00
_cell.angle_gamma   90.00
#
_symmetry.space_group_name_H-M   'P 1'
#
loop_
_entity.id
_entity.type
_entity.pdbx_description
1 polymer ?
#
loop_
_entity_poly.entity_id
_entity_poly.type
_entity_poly.pdbx_seq_one_letter_code
_entity_poly.pdbx_strand_id
1 'polypeptide(L)'
;IVGCGAQGLNQGLCLRASGLDVAYALRESAVSGKRQSWKNAVENGFKVGTYAEMIPFADVIGNLTPDKQHTPVITEVLKYARKGVTIWYSHGFNIVEEGMQIPKEDTVIMCAPKGPGTEVWHEFQRGFGVPDLIAVHPENDPAGRGWAEAKALAVAMGGSKAGVLESSFVAEVKSDLMGEQTILCGMLQAGTIVCWNKMTANGIAPGYAVKFLQHGWNYISEALKWGGITNMMDRLSNPAKIKANELSKRLKTLLTPLYRKHMDDILSGAYSRAMMKDWDNGDRDLLAWREATGRLPFETTEESNDAISEQEYFDKGVLLVAMVKCGCELAFETMVEAGIMPESAYYESLHEVPLIANLIDRKKLYEMNRVISDTAEYGCALFANAAVPFLEKEFMPSVGIDVIGKGMNVPDDSVSNTELVAVNAEIRNHPIEKVGSRLRAYMTSMKPLAE
;
A
#
# COMPACT_ATOMS: atom_id res chain seq x y z
N ILE A 1 1.33 22.35 6.73
CA ILE A 1 1.23 21.31 5.68
C ILE A 1 0.81 21.97 4.38
N VAL A 2 1.48 21.63 3.28
CA VAL A 2 1.12 22.04 1.92
C VAL A 2 0.35 20.91 1.26
N GLY A 3 -0.92 21.19 0.88
CA GLY A 3 -1.85 20.17 0.40
C GLY A 3 -2.69 19.53 1.51
N CYS A 4 -3.99 19.36 1.25
CA CYS A 4 -4.95 18.75 2.17
C CYS A 4 -5.78 17.69 1.42
N GLY A 5 -5.07 16.76 0.77
CA GLY A 5 -5.61 15.53 0.18
C GLY A 5 -5.70 14.42 1.21
N ALA A 6 -5.72 13.16 0.75
CA ALA A 6 -5.84 12.01 1.65
C ALA A 6 -4.69 11.94 2.67
N GLN A 7 -3.43 11.99 2.22
CA GLN A 7 -2.28 11.99 3.14
C GLN A 7 -2.24 13.27 3.98
N GLY A 8 -2.33 14.45 3.33
CA GLY A 8 -2.20 15.73 4.03
C GLY A 8 -3.22 15.92 5.15
N LEU A 9 -4.49 15.58 4.92
CA LEU A 9 -5.53 15.69 5.95
C LEU A 9 -5.27 14.73 7.12
N ASN A 10 -5.08 13.45 6.81
CA ASN A 10 -5.05 12.43 7.84
C ASN A 10 -3.77 12.48 8.69
N GLN A 11 -2.62 12.77 8.08
CA GLN A 11 -1.40 13.05 8.85
C GLN A 11 -1.54 14.31 9.71
N GLY A 12 -2.15 15.39 9.17
CA GLY A 12 -2.43 16.59 9.95
C GLY A 12 -3.34 16.35 11.16
N LEU A 13 -4.32 15.46 11.04
CA LEU A 13 -5.17 15.05 12.16
C LEU A 13 -4.36 14.32 13.24
N CYS A 14 -3.48 13.40 12.87
CA CYS A 14 -2.58 12.71 13.81
C CYS A 14 -1.66 13.69 14.54
N LEU A 15 -0.99 14.58 13.78
CA LEU A 15 -0.07 15.57 14.34
C LEU A 15 -0.78 16.51 15.33
N ARG A 16 -1.96 17.02 14.97
CA ARG A 16 -2.75 17.86 15.86
C ARG A 16 -3.23 17.10 17.11
N ALA A 17 -3.68 15.88 16.96
CA ALA A 17 -4.09 15.03 18.10
C ALA A 17 -2.93 14.73 19.04
N SER A 18 -1.70 14.77 18.54
CA SER A 18 -0.46 14.64 19.29
C SER A 18 0.07 15.96 19.86
N GLY A 19 -0.67 17.06 19.71
CA GLY A 19 -0.37 18.35 20.35
C GLY A 19 0.48 19.32 19.52
N LEU A 20 0.73 19.03 18.23
CA LEU A 20 1.42 19.96 17.34
C LEU A 20 0.47 21.05 16.83
N ASP A 21 1.00 22.26 16.61
CA ASP A 21 0.28 23.34 15.94
C ASP A 21 0.33 23.12 14.44
N VAL A 22 -0.80 22.73 13.86
CA VAL A 22 -0.92 22.34 12.45
C VAL A 22 -1.81 23.34 11.70
N ALA A 23 -1.30 23.86 10.59
CA ALA A 23 -2.02 24.72 9.67
C ALA A 23 -1.78 24.28 8.22
N TYR A 24 -2.69 24.65 7.32
CA TYR A 24 -2.58 24.34 5.91
C TYR A 24 -2.26 25.57 5.07
N ALA A 25 -1.24 25.42 4.22
CA ALA A 25 -0.90 26.37 3.17
C ALA A 25 -1.35 25.83 1.81
N LEU A 26 -2.21 26.57 1.12
CA LEU A 26 -2.79 26.17 -0.16
C LEU A 26 -2.53 27.23 -1.23
N ARG A 27 -2.62 26.84 -2.50
CA ARG A 27 -2.57 27.79 -3.62
C ARG A 27 -3.71 28.81 -3.51
N GLU A 28 -3.43 30.04 -3.93
CA GLU A 28 -4.43 31.12 -3.99
C GLU A 28 -5.75 30.67 -4.65
N SER A 29 -5.64 29.96 -5.79
CA SER A 29 -6.82 29.44 -6.51
C SER A 29 -7.59 28.35 -5.76
N ALA A 30 -6.97 27.68 -4.79
CA ALA A 30 -7.66 26.70 -3.95
C ALA A 30 -8.37 27.36 -2.78
N VAL A 31 -7.81 28.42 -2.22
CA VAL A 31 -8.38 29.24 -1.15
C VAL A 31 -9.56 30.05 -1.68
N SER A 32 -9.35 30.88 -2.71
CA SER A 32 -10.37 31.72 -3.30
C SER A 32 -11.53 30.92 -3.92
N GLY A 33 -11.22 29.82 -4.60
CA GLY A 33 -12.21 28.91 -5.20
C GLY A 33 -12.83 27.90 -4.24
N LYS A 34 -12.43 27.91 -2.94
CA LYS A 34 -12.90 26.95 -1.92
C LYS A 34 -12.88 25.50 -2.42
N ARG A 35 -11.75 25.10 -3.03
CA ARG A 35 -11.59 23.76 -3.59
C ARG A 35 -11.62 22.68 -2.50
N GLN A 36 -11.66 21.41 -2.87
CA GLN A 36 -11.80 20.31 -1.92
C GLN A 36 -10.75 20.33 -0.81
N SER A 37 -9.47 20.63 -1.12
CA SER A 37 -8.41 20.76 -0.11
C SER A 37 -8.67 21.86 0.93
N TRP A 38 -9.27 22.98 0.51
CA TRP A 38 -9.70 24.04 1.42
C TRP A 38 -10.85 23.58 2.31
N LYS A 39 -11.87 22.93 1.72
CA LYS A 39 -12.99 22.36 2.47
C LYS A 39 -12.52 21.34 3.50
N ASN A 40 -11.66 20.41 3.09
CA ASN A 40 -11.10 19.39 3.98
C ASN A 40 -10.43 20.03 5.22
N ALA A 41 -9.65 21.09 5.03
CA ALA A 41 -9.00 21.77 6.15
C ALA A 41 -9.99 22.50 7.06
N VAL A 42 -10.91 23.27 6.48
CA VAL A 42 -11.89 24.09 7.24
C VAL A 42 -12.90 23.22 7.99
N GLU A 43 -13.46 22.21 7.34
CA GLU A 43 -14.45 21.31 7.93
C GLU A 43 -13.87 20.49 9.10
N ASN A 44 -12.55 20.28 9.09
CA ASN A 44 -11.83 19.65 10.19
C ASN A 44 -11.26 20.66 11.21
N GLY A 45 -11.62 21.94 11.11
CA GLY A 45 -11.26 22.96 12.08
C GLY A 45 -9.79 23.39 12.07
N PHE A 46 -9.10 23.25 10.94
CA PHE A 46 -7.72 23.70 10.79
C PHE A 46 -7.67 25.16 10.32
N LYS A 47 -6.62 25.88 10.74
CA LYS A 47 -6.24 27.15 10.14
C LYS A 47 -5.76 26.88 8.72
N VAL A 48 -6.25 27.66 7.75
CA VAL A 48 -5.88 27.54 6.34
C VAL A 48 -5.72 28.91 5.72
N GLY A 49 -4.72 29.05 4.86
CA GLY A 49 -4.45 30.27 4.11
C GLY A 49 -3.60 29.98 2.88
N THR A 50 -3.20 31.05 2.21
CA THR A 50 -2.28 30.98 1.05
C THR A 50 -0.85 30.69 1.48
N TYR A 51 0.03 30.38 0.52
CA TYR A 51 1.46 30.20 0.82
C TYR A 51 2.05 31.44 1.47
N ALA A 52 1.74 32.66 0.95
CA ALA A 52 2.23 33.92 1.50
C ALA A 52 1.78 34.16 2.94
N GLU A 53 0.58 33.74 3.31
CA GLU A 53 0.02 33.92 4.64
C GLU A 53 0.55 32.90 5.67
N MET A 54 0.84 31.67 5.25
CA MET A 54 1.09 30.56 6.17
C MET A 54 2.57 30.16 6.26
N ILE A 55 3.28 30.13 5.13
CA ILE A 55 4.65 29.60 5.06
C ILE A 55 5.68 30.41 5.86
N PRO A 56 5.64 31.79 5.94
CA PRO A 56 6.62 32.55 6.70
C PRO A 56 6.71 32.19 8.18
N PHE A 57 5.69 31.58 8.74
CA PHE A 57 5.61 31.26 10.17
C PHE A 57 5.90 29.76 10.47
N ALA A 58 6.11 28.96 9.44
CA ALA A 58 6.31 27.53 9.60
C ALA A 58 7.72 27.19 10.12
N ASP A 59 7.82 26.28 11.07
CA ASP A 59 9.08 25.65 11.51
C ASP A 59 9.40 24.43 10.65
N VAL A 60 8.36 23.65 10.30
CA VAL A 60 8.42 22.50 9.42
C VAL A 60 7.36 22.65 8.33
N ILE A 61 7.73 22.47 7.09
CA ILE A 61 6.85 22.54 5.92
C ILE A 61 6.73 21.14 5.32
N GLY A 62 5.57 20.51 5.49
CA GLY A 62 5.28 19.21 4.89
C GLY A 62 4.68 19.35 3.49
N ASN A 63 5.39 18.92 2.45
CA ASN A 63 4.85 18.89 1.10
C ASN A 63 4.09 17.56 0.87
N LEU A 64 2.78 17.59 1.06
CA LEU A 64 1.87 16.45 0.94
C LEU A 64 0.88 16.65 -0.22
N THR A 65 1.33 17.29 -1.27
CA THR A 65 0.63 17.38 -2.55
C THR A 65 0.87 16.12 -3.38
N PRO A 66 0.10 15.86 -4.44
CA PRO A 66 0.42 14.76 -5.37
C PRO A 66 1.83 14.91 -5.98
N ASP A 67 2.53 13.78 -6.22
CA ASP A 67 3.92 13.74 -6.68
C ASP A 67 4.17 14.65 -7.89
N LYS A 68 3.32 14.56 -8.91
CA LYS A 68 3.40 15.39 -10.12
C LYS A 68 3.33 16.91 -9.88
N GLN A 69 2.98 17.33 -8.67
CA GLN A 69 2.90 18.72 -8.29
C GLN A 69 4.02 19.15 -7.34
N HIS A 70 4.86 18.22 -6.87
CA HIS A 70 5.87 18.52 -5.86
C HIS A 70 6.85 19.59 -6.33
N THR A 71 7.45 19.46 -7.51
CA THR A 71 8.43 20.42 -8.03
C THR A 71 7.86 21.85 -8.17
N PRO A 72 6.73 22.09 -8.88
CA PRO A 72 6.17 23.43 -8.96
C PRO A 72 5.68 23.99 -7.62
N VAL A 73 5.16 23.14 -6.75
CA VAL A 73 4.70 23.55 -5.42
C VAL A 73 5.86 23.95 -4.54
N ILE A 74 6.89 23.13 -4.40
CA ILE A 74 8.01 23.44 -3.52
C ILE A 74 8.80 24.65 -4.03
N THR A 75 8.93 24.79 -5.34
CA THR A 75 9.56 25.98 -5.96
C THR A 75 8.83 27.28 -5.57
N GLU A 76 7.50 27.25 -5.52
CA GLU A 76 6.73 28.43 -5.11
C GLU A 76 6.78 28.63 -3.58
N VAL A 77 6.66 27.57 -2.80
CA VAL A 77 6.69 27.60 -1.33
C VAL A 77 8.01 28.16 -0.80
N LEU A 78 9.14 27.75 -1.39
CA LEU A 78 10.47 28.24 -0.98
C LEU A 78 10.65 29.76 -1.11
N LYS A 79 9.86 30.45 -1.94
CA LYS A 79 9.90 31.93 -2.03
C LYS A 79 9.43 32.64 -0.73
N TYR A 80 8.62 31.94 0.05
CA TYR A 80 8.04 32.45 1.30
C TYR A 80 8.68 31.84 2.54
N ALA A 81 9.44 30.74 2.38
CA ALA A 81 10.05 30.01 3.48
C ALA A 81 11.19 30.81 4.13
N ARG A 82 11.33 30.65 5.44
CA ARG A 82 12.49 31.17 6.18
C ARG A 82 13.71 30.28 5.85
N LYS A 83 14.89 30.89 5.78
CA LYS A 83 16.14 30.13 5.66
C LYS A 83 16.34 29.21 6.85
N GLY A 84 16.82 28.01 6.59
CA GLY A 84 17.03 26.99 7.60
C GLY A 84 15.75 26.32 8.08
N VAL A 85 14.65 26.41 7.31
CA VAL A 85 13.42 25.67 7.56
C VAL A 85 13.61 24.18 7.33
N THR A 86 12.76 23.37 7.92
CA THR A 86 12.72 21.94 7.59
C THR A 86 11.64 21.68 6.57
N ILE A 87 12.02 21.03 5.46
CA ILE A 87 11.10 20.51 4.45
C ILE A 87 10.90 19.03 4.71
N TRP A 88 9.66 18.62 4.85
CA TRP A 88 9.26 17.25 5.09
C TRP A 88 8.47 16.69 3.92
N TYR A 89 8.83 15.47 3.52
CA TYR A 89 8.13 14.65 2.52
C TYR A 89 7.60 13.36 3.16
N SER A 90 6.48 12.86 2.66
CA SER A 90 5.95 11.53 3.01
C SER A 90 6.27 10.47 1.95
N HIS A 91 6.86 10.86 0.84
CA HIS A 91 7.39 9.98 -0.21
C HIS A 91 8.54 10.71 -0.91
N GLY A 92 9.60 9.97 -1.22
CA GLY A 92 10.84 10.58 -1.70
C GLY A 92 10.89 10.92 -3.20
N PHE A 93 9.83 10.68 -3.97
CA PHE A 93 9.80 10.77 -5.44
C PHE A 93 10.39 12.07 -5.98
N ASN A 94 9.99 13.21 -5.44
CA ASN A 94 10.46 14.54 -5.87
C ASN A 94 11.98 14.71 -5.79
N ILE A 95 12.59 14.18 -4.72
CA ILE A 95 14.04 14.25 -4.52
C ILE A 95 14.77 13.23 -5.40
N VAL A 96 14.25 12.00 -5.49
CA VAL A 96 14.95 10.88 -6.13
C VAL A 96 14.72 10.83 -7.63
N GLU A 97 13.48 10.93 -8.08
CA GLU A 97 13.13 10.71 -9.49
C GLU A 97 13.05 12.01 -10.30
N GLU A 98 12.55 13.11 -9.70
CA GLU A 98 12.55 14.42 -10.33
C GLU A 98 13.87 15.18 -10.12
N GLY A 99 14.69 14.78 -9.13
CA GLY A 99 15.99 15.39 -8.85
C GLY A 99 15.88 16.82 -8.31
N MET A 100 14.80 17.14 -7.56
CA MET A 100 14.58 18.46 -6.99
C MET A 100 15.70 18.86 -6.04
N GLN A 101 16.28 20.04 -6.26
CA GLN A 101 17.32 20.61 -5.41
C GLN A 101 16.71 21.58 -4.41
N ILE A 102 16.92 21.31 -3.12
CA ILE A 102 16.51 22.20 -2.03
C ILE A 102 17.74 23.01 -1.56
N PRO A 103 17.58 24.29 -1.16
CA PRO A 103 18.68 25.08 -0.64
C PRO A 103 19.45 24.37 0.49
N LYS A 104 20.78 24.41 0.44
CA LYS A 104 21.62 23.65 1.38
C LYS A 104 21.55 24.11 2.83
N GLU A 105 21.07 25.31 3.06
CA GLU A 105 20.78 25.85 4.39
C GLU A 105 19.54 25.24 5.04
N ASP A 106 18.67 24.59 4.27
CA ASP A 106 17.43 23.98 4.77
C ASP A 106 17.65 22.51 5.12
N THR A 107 16.88 22.00 6.09
CA THR A 107 16.87 20.59 6.44
C THR A 107 15.81 19.87 5.60
N VAL A 108 16.16 18.72 5.02
CA VAL A 108 15.21 17.90 4.25
C VAL A 108 15.08 16.54 4.89
N ILE A 109 13.87 16.20 5.30
CA ILE A 109 13.55 14.93 5.94
C ILE A 109 12.40 14.22 5.23
N MET A 110 12.36 12.94 5.43
CA MET A 110 11.24 12.09 5.04
C MET A 110 10.67 11.41 6.28
N CYS A 111 9.36 11.37 6.37
CA CYS A 111 8.61 10.53 7.27
C CYS A 111 7.43 9.95 6.48
N ALA A 112 7.56 8.69 6.08
CA ALA A 112 6.69 8.02 5.13
C ALA A 112 5.90 6.92 5.85
N PRO A 113 4.64 7.19 6.25
CA PRO A 113 3.77 6.17 6.83
C PRO A 113 3.42 5.13 5.76
N LYS A 114 3.59 3.85 6.08
CA LYS A 114 3.32 2.74 5.16
C LYS A 114 1.84 2.35 5.22
N GLY A 115 1.06 3.14 4.49
CA GLY A 115 -0.37 2.97 4.36
C GLY A 115 -1.07 4.12 3.65
N PRO A 116 -2.24 3.86 3.05
CA PRO A 116 -3.08 4.91 2.46
C PRO A 116 -3.43 5.99 3.49
N GLY A 117 -3.56 7.23 3.04
CA GLY A 117 -3.77 8.37 3.96
C GLY A 117 -4.94 8.18 4.92
N THR A 118 -6.08 7.65 4.47
CA THR A 118 -7.24 7.38 5.33
C THR A 118 -6.95 6.36 6.43
N GLU A 119 -6.10 5.38 6.15
CA GLU A 119 -5.74 4.34 7.09
C GLU A 119 -4.76 4.85 8.16
N VAL A 120 -3.93 5.84 7.84
CA VAL A 120 -3.02 6.47 8.81
C VAL A 120 -3.81 7.02 10.01
N TRP A 121 -4.89 7.79 9.76
CA TRP A 121 -5.75 8.30 10.83
C TRP A 121 -6.57 7.21 11.51
N HIS A 122 -7.11 6.27 10.75
CA HIS A 122 -7.91 5.17 11.30
C HIS A 122 -7.10 4.28 12.25
N GLU A 123 -5.89 3.88 11.86
CA GLU A 123 -5.00 3.08 12.72
C GLU A 123 -4.47 3.89 13.92
N PHE A 124 -4.27 5.20 13.76
CA PHE A 124 -3.95 6.09 14.89
C PHE A 124 -5.06 6.09 15.93
N GLN A 125 -6.33 6.24 15.50
CA GLN A 125 -7.50 6.22 16.39
C GLN A 125 -7.67 4.85 17.09
N ARG A 126 -7.39 3.76 16.38
CA ARG A 126 -7.41 2.41 16.96
C ARG A 126 -6.28 2.19 17.99
N GLY A 127 -5.30 3.09 18.04
CA GLY A 127 -4.13 2.97 18.89
C GLY A 127 -3.07 1.99 18.39
N PHE A 128 -3.21 1.48 17.15
CA PHE A 128 -2.23 0.58 16.53
C PHE A 128 -1.11 1.35 15.84
N GLY A 129 -1.46 2.40 15.09
CA GLY A 129 -0.54 3.16 14.25
C GLY A 129 -0.18 2.46 12.95
N VAL A 130 0.54 3.18 12.11
CA VAL A 130 1.09 2.70 10.83
C VAL A 130 2.61 2.79 10.92
N PRO A 131 3.38 1.79 10.45
CA PRO A 131 4.85 1.89 10.43
C PRO A 131 5.31 3.07 9.58
N ASP A 132 6.42 3.70 9.98
CA ASP A 132 7.04 4.80 9.25
C ASP A 132 8.45 4.44 8.79
N LEU A 133 8.79 4.73 7.54
CA LEU A 133 10.16 4.84 7.08
C LEU A 133 10.60 6.31 7.22
N ILE A 134 11.72 6.55 7.91
CA ILE A 134 12.25 7.89 8.10
C ILE A 134 13.63 8.04 7.46
N ALA A 135 13.91 9.20 6.91
CA ALA A 135 15.21 9.52 6.32
C ALA A 135 15.55 11.00 6.47
N VAL A 136 16.83 11.29 6.38
CA VAL A 136 17.38 12.64 6.26
C VAL A 136 18.14 12.71 4.94
N HIS A 137 17.91 13.76 4.14
CA HIS A 137 18.65 13.93 2.91
C HIS A 137 20.11 14.34 3.23
N PRO A 138 21.12 13.61 2.70
CA PRO A 138 22.51 13.78 3.15
C PRO A 138 23.08 15.19 2.93
N GLU A 139 22.60 15.90 1.90
CA GLU A 139 23.07 17.24 1.56
C GLU A 139 22.33 18.37 2.27
N ASN A 140 21.28 18.06 3.01
CA ASN A 140 20.32 19.03 3.55
C ASN A 140 20.02 18.80 5.04
N ASP A 141 21.05 18.83 5.87
CA ASP A 141 20.91 18.85 7.34
C ASP A 141 22.07 19.61 7.99
N PRO A 142 22.26 20.89 7.67
CA PRO A 142 23.40 21.67 8.15
C PRO A 142 23.45 21.83 9.67
N ALA A 143 22.29 21.76 10.33
CA ALA A 143 22.17 21.88 11.78
C ALA A 143 22.20 20.52 12.53
N GLY A 144 22.21 19.39 11.81
CA GLY A 144 22.22 18.05 12.38
C GLY A 144 20.95 17.66 13.14
N ARG A 145 19.82 18.30 12.85
CA ARG A 145 18.56 18.09 13.57
C ARG A 145 17.59 17.15 12.85
N GLY A 146 17.85 16.82 11.59
CA GLY A 146 16.93 16.10 10.72
C GLY A 146 16.42 14.78 11.30
N TRP A 147 17.31 13.99 11.88
CA TRP A 147 16.89 12.71 12.51
C TRP A 147 15.99 12.90 13.72
N ALA A 148 16.23 13.92 14.54
CA ALA A 148 15.37 14.19 15.70
C ALA A 148 13.98 14.63 15.26
N GLU A 149 13.89 15.49 14.24
CA GLU A 149 12.63 15.97 13.69
C GLU A 149 11.85 14.86 12.97
N ALA A 150 12.52 14.03 12.15
CA ALA A 150 11.88 12.89 11.49
C ALA A 150 11.31 11.88 12.51
N LYS A 151 12.06 11.57 13.56
CA LYS A 151 11.60 10.71 14.67
C LYS A 151 10.42 11.33 15.42
N ALA A 152 10.45 12.63 15.68
CA ALA A 152 9.36 13.34 16.35
C ALA A 152 8.07 13.29 15.52
N LEU A 153 8.15 13.50 14.19
CA LEU A 153 7.00 13.38 13.29
C LEU A 153 6.43 11.96 13.28
N ALA A 154 7.28 10.94 13.16
CA ALA A 154 6.84 9.54 13.19
C ALA A 154 6.13 9.19 14.50
N VAL A 155 6.66 9.63 15.65
CA VAL A 155 6.00 9.44 16.96
C VAL A 155 4.65 10.15 16.99
N ALA A 156 4.59 11.39 16.52
CA ALA A 156 3.37 12.18 16.51
C ALA A 156 2.30 11.63 15.56
N MET A 157 2.68 10.91 14.50
CA MET A 157 1.76 10.20 13.62
C MET A 157 1.35 8.83 14.16
N GLY A 158 1.93 8.39 15.28
CA GLY A 158 1.60 7.10 15.90
C GLY A 158 2.46 5.93 15.46
N GLY A 159 3.42 6.15 14.55
CA GLY A 159 4.28 5.12 13.99
C GLY A 159 5.13 4.37 15.01
N SER A 160 5.49 5.02 16.13
CA SER A 160 6.23 4.37 17.21
C SER A 160 5.51 3.16 17.84
N LYS A 161 4.21 3.01 17.62
CA LYS A 161 3.43 1.84 18.09
C LYS A 161 3.53 0.65 17.13
N ALA A 162 3.75 0.91 15.86
CA ALA A 162 3.84 -0.10 14.80
C ALA A 162 5.29 -0.35 14.34
N GLY A 163 6.14 0.68 14.36
CA GLY A 163 7.55 0.60 14.03
C GLY A 163 8.04 1.84 13.28
N VAL A 164 9.22 2.33 13.63
CA VAL A 164 9.89 3.42 12.91
C VAL A 164 11.28 2.93 12.49
N LEU A 165 11.51 2.88 11.18
CA LEU A 165 12.77 2.40 10.62
C LEU A 165 13.54 3.54 9.97
N GLU A 166 14.82 3.64 10.30
CA GLU A 166 15.75 4.49 9.56
C GLU A 166 15.99 3.90 8.18
N SER A 167 15.82 4.73 7.15
CA SER A 167 15.92 4.37 5.73
C SER A 167 16.65 5.45 4.95
N SER A 168 16.48 5.50 3.66
CA SER A 168 16.93 6.58 2.79
C SER A 168 15.83 6.96 1.81
N PHE A 169 15.89 8.16 1.25
CA PHE A 169 14.96 8.58 0.19
C PHE A 169 14.94 7.59 -0.98
N VAL A 170 16.11 7.10 -1.40
CA VAL A 170 16.21 6.14 -2.51
C VAL A 170 15.59 4.79 -2.17
N ALA A 171 15.91 4.25 -0.99
CA ALA A 171 15.40 2.94 -0.59
C ALA A 171 13.88 2.96 -0.41
N GLU A 172 13.35 4.01 0.21
CA GLU A 172 11.90 4.19 0.38
C GLU A 172 11.19 4.26 -0.97
N VAL A 173 11.61 5.14 -1.89
CA VAL A 173 10.98 5.26 -3.21
C VAL A 173 10.99 3.92 -3.95
N LYS A 174 12.11 3.19 -3.92
CA LYS A 174 12.21 1.93 -4.66
C LYS A 174 11.36 0.82 -4.05
N SER A 175 11.27 0.73 -2.72
CA SER A 175 10.43 -0.28 -2.05
C SER A 175 8.94 0.06 -2.15
N ASP A 176 8.57 1.30 -1.96
CA ASP A 176 7.20 1.80 -2.04
C ASP A 176 6.60 1.55 -3.43
N LEU A 177 7.27 2.03 -4.48
CA LEU A 177 6.86 1.78 -5.87
C LEU A 177 6.72 0.29 -6.18
N MET A 178 7.63 -0.56 -5.68
CA MET A 178 7.56 -2.00 -5.94
C MET A 178 6.39 -2.66 -5.22
N GLY A 179 6.14 -2.29 -3.97
CA GLY A 179 4.99 -2.77 -3.18
C GLY A 179 3.67 -2.40 -3.84
N GLU A 180 3.49 -1.11 -4.14
CA GLU A 180 2.26 -0.56 -4.74
C GLU A 180 1.96 -1.17 -6.11
N GLN A 181 2.96 -1.27 -7.00
CA GLN A 181 2.77 -1.86 -8.32
C GLN A 181 2.39 -3.34 -8.25
N THR A 182 2.94 -4.08 -7.31
CA THR A 182 2.80 -5.54 -7.24
C THR A 182 1.74 -5.97 -6.23
N ILE A 183 2.15 -6.41 -5.02
CA ILE A 183 1.22 -7.06 -4.09
C ILE A 183 0.16 -6.11 -3.52
N LEU A 184 0.51 -4.86 -3.25
CA LEU A 184 -0.40 -3.96 -2.55
C LEU A 184 -1.63 -3.61 -3.40
N CYS A 185 -1.44 -3.24 -4.65
CA CYS A 185 -2.53 -2.83 -5.53
C CYS A 185 -2.67 -3.76 -6.75
N GLY A 186 -1.60 -3.97 -7.50
CA GLY A 186 -1.63 -4.67 -8.79
C GLY A 186 -2.12 -6.12 -8.71
N MET A 187 -1.62 -6.89 -7.74
CA MET A 187 -2.01 -8.30 -7.57
C MET A 187 -3.45 -8.43 -7.04
N LEU A 188 -3.87 -7.56 -6.13
CA LEU A 188 -5.25 -7.57 -5.63
C LEU A 188 -6.24 -7.21 -6.74
N GLN A 189 -5.92 -6.22 -7.58
CA GLN A 189 -6.74 -5.88 -8.74
C GLN A 189 -6.77 -7.01 -9.78
N ALA A 190 -5.61 -7.52 -10.19
CA ALA A 190 -5.52 -8.61 -11.15
C ALA A 190 -6.22 -9.88 -10.63
N GLY A 191 -6.01 -10.23 -9.36
CA GLY A 191 -6.65 -11.35 -8.70
C GLY A 191 -8.17 -11.22 -8.65
N THR A 192 -8.68 -10.03 -8.35
CA THR A 192 -10.11 -9.76 -8.38
C THR A 192 -10.71 -10.04 -9.76
N ILE A 193 -10.07 -9.54 -10.81
CA ILE A 193 -10.56 -9.70 -12.20
C ILE A 193 -10.58 -11.18 -12.61
N VAL A 194 -9.46 -11.89 -12.45
CA VAL A 194 -9.37 -13.29 -12.91
C VAL A 194 -10.25 -14.23 -12.07
N CYS A 195 -10.37 -13.97 -10.75
CA CYS A 195 -11.25 -14.74 -9.88
C CYS A 195 -12.73 -14.50 -10.19
N TRP A 196 -13.12 -13.23 -10.42
CA TRP A 196 -14.49 -12.89 -10.81
C TRP A 196 -14.88 -13.57 -12.13
N ASN A 197 -14.01 -13.51 -13.15
CA ASN A 197 -14.21 -14.16 -14.42
C ASN A 197 -14.37 -15.69 -14.24
N LYS A 198 -13.50 -16.30 -13.44
CA LYS A 198 -13.56 -17.74 -13.15
C LYS A 198 -14.84 -18.14 -12.44
N MET A 199 -15.24 -17.41 -11.39
CA MET A 199 -16.43 -17.68 -10.60
C MET A 199 -17.69 -17.61 -11.47
N THR A 200 -17.88 -16.51 -12.20
CA THR A 200 -19.05 -16.27 -13.02
C THR A 200 -19.15 -17.21 -14.20
N ALA A 201 -18.04 -17.52 -14.88
CA ALA A 201 -18.00 -18.50 -15.97
C ALA A 201 -18.34 -19.95 -15.50
N ASN A 202 -18.24 -20.22 -14.19
CA ASN A 202 -18.58 -21.53 -13.60
C ASN A 202 -19.89 -21.52 -12.81
N GLY A 203 -20.77 -20.54 -13.08
CA GLY A 203 -22.13 -20.50 -12.58
C GLY A 203 -22.30 -19.99 -11.15
N ILE A 204 -21.28 -19.35 -10.58
CA ILE A 204 -21.44 -18.58 -9.33
C ILE A 204 -22.20 -17.30 -9.66
N ALA A 205 -23.21 -16.99 -8.86
CA ALA A 205 -24.02 -15.78 -9.05
C ALA A 205 -23.16 -14.51 -9.01
N PRO A 206 -23.27 -13.61 -9.98
CA PRO A 206 -22.41 -12.43 -10.06
C PRO A 206 -22.41 -11.58 -8.79
N GLY A 207 -23.58 -11.33 -8.17
CA GLY A 207 -23.67 -10.59 -6.92
C GLY A 207 -22.94 -11.24 -5.74
N TYR A 208 -23.00 -12.58 -5.65
CA TYR A 208 -22.22 -13.33 -4.66
C TYR A 208 -20.71 -13.21 -4.94
N ALA A 209 -20.31 -13.34 -6.21
CA ALA A 209 -18.91 -13.22 -6.58
C ALA A 209 -18.33 -11.83 -6.24
N VAL A 210 -19.11 -10.75 -6.49
CA VAL A 210 -18.71 -9.39 -6.07
C VAL A 210 -18.50 -9.33 -4.58
N LYS A 211 -19.51 -9.73 -3.79
CA LYS A 211 -19.42 -9.69 -2.33
C LYS A 211 -18.25 -10.51 -1.80
N PHE A 212 -18.11 -11.72 -2.32
CA PHE A 212 -17.05 -12.63 -1.90
C PHE A 212 -15.64 -12.07 -2.18
N LEU A 213 -15.42 -11.48 -3.33
CA LEU A 213 -14.11 -10.92 -3.69
C LEU A 213 -13.85 -9.58 -3.01
N GLN A 214 -14.85 -8.69 -2.97
CA GLN A 214 -14.70 -7.37 -2.36
C GLN A 214 -14.31 -7.48 -0.88
N HIS A 215 -14.99 -8.32 -0.11
CA HIS A 215 -14.73 -8.47 1.32
C HIS A 215 -13.66 -9.53 1.62
N GLY A 216 -13.50 -10.53 0.74
CA GLY A 216 -12.58 -11.65 0.95
C GLY A 216 -11.12 -11.22 1.10
N TRP A 217 -10.66 -10.25 0.31
CA TRP A 217 -9.29 -9.72 0.45
C TRP A 217 -9.04 -9.17 1.85
N ASN A 218 -10.00 -8.43 2.40
CA ASN A 218 -9.89 -7.84 3.73
C ASN A 218 -9.83 -8.92 4.82
N TYR A 219 -10.80 -9.84 4.85
CA TYR A 219 -10.83 -10.91 5.85
C TYR A 219 -9.59 -11.81 5.81
N ILE A 220 -9.11 -12.14 4.61
CA ILE A 220 -7.92 -12.99 4.43
C ILE A 220 -6.65 -12.25 4.84
N SER A 221 -6.48 -11.01 4.41
CA SER A 221 -5.26 -10.25 4.67
C SER A 221 -5.16 -9.72 6.10
N GLU A 222 -6.27 -9.50 6.79
CA GLU A 222 -6.24 -9.09 8.21
C GLU A 222 -5.48 -10.11 9.08
N ALA A 223 -5.53 -11.40 8.70
CA ALA A 223 -4.76 -12.43 9.37
C ALA A 223 -3.23 -12.22 9.27
N LEU A 224 -2.74 -11.57 8.21
CA LEU A 224 -1.33 -11.22 8.06
C LEU A 224 -0.86 -10.26 9.14
N LYS A 225 -1.69 -9.27 9.47
CA LYS A 225 -1.39 -8.24 10.46
C LYS A 225 -1.06 -8.86 11.83
N TRP A 226 -1.81 -9.87 12.23
CA TRP A 226 -1.70 -10.47 13.56
C TRP A 226 -0.64 -11.56 13.67
N GLY A 227 -0.34 -12.29 12.61
CA GLY A 227 0.58 -13.42 12.70
C GLY A 227 1.29 -13.80 11.41
N GLY A 228 1.28 -12.94 10.39
CA GLY A 228 1.95 -13.16 9.13
C GLY A 228 1.26 -14.22 8.26
N ILE A 229 2.01 -14.71 7.27
CA ILE A 229 1.55 -15.75 6.35
C ILE A 229 1.20 -17.04 7.11
N THR A 230 1.95 -17.35 8.15
CA THR A 230 1.65 -18.51 9.02
C THR A 230 0.22 -18.44 9.55
N ASN A 231 -0.16 -17.33 10.19
CA ASN A 231 -1.50 -17.17 10.73
C ASN A 231 -2.60 -17.21 9.66
N MET A 232 -2.37 -16.59 8.51
CA MET A 232 -3.30 -16.64 7.39
C MET A 232 -3.50 -18.07 6.88
N MET A 233 -2.43 -18.82 6.70
CA MET A 233 -2.47 -20.21 6.24
C MET A 233 -3.06 -21.18 7.28
N ASP A 234 -2.91 -20.87 8.57
CA ASP A 234 -3.46 -21.68 9.67
C ASP A 234 -4.99 -21.55 9.81
N ARG A 235 -5.61 -20.59 9.10
CA ARG A 235 -7.08 -20.48 9.00
C ARG A 235 -7.69 -21.47 8.00
N LEU A 236 -6.89 -22.12 7.17
CA LEU A 236 -7.32 -23.10 6.19
C LEU A 236 -7.37 -24.51 6.81
N SER A 237 -8.29 -25.36 6.31
CA SER A 237 -8.23 -26.80 6.55
C SER A 237 -6.91 -27.40 6.04
N ASN A 238 -6.50 -28.55 6.54
CA ASN A 238 -5.23 -29.18 6.13
C ASN A 238 -5.13 -29.41 4.61
N PRO A 239 -6.15 -29.95 3.93
CA PRO A 239 -6.11 -30.08 2.46
C PRO A 239 -6.04 -28.73 1.74
N ALA A 240 -6.79 -27.75 2.22
CA ALA A 240 -6.82 -26.41 1.65
C ALA A 240 -5.46 -25.68 1.81
N LYS A 241 -4.79 -25.86 2.96
CA LYS A 241 -3.45 -25.31 3.21
C LYS A 241 -2.42 -25.88 2.24
N ILE A 242 -2.40 -27.20 2.05
CA ILE A 242 -1.50 -27.85 1.08
C ILE A 242 -1.79 -27.32 -0.32
N LYS A 243 -3.07 -27.24 -0.69
CA LYS A 243 -3.50 -26.75 -2.01
C LYS A 243 -3.14 -25.28 -2.23
N ALA A 244 -3.35 -24.41 -1.23
CA ALA A 244 -2.93 -23.01 -1.30
C ALA A 244 -1.41 -22.88 -1.48
N ASN A 245 -0.63 -23.69 -0.78
CA ASN A 245 0.83 -23.68 -0.93
C ASN A 245 1.27 -24.14 -2.33
N GLU A 246 0.64 -25.19 -2.88
CA GLU A 246 0.87 -25.65 -4.28
C GLU A 246 0.57 -24.51 -5.28
N LEU A 247 -0.63 -23.92 -5.18
CA LEU A 247 -1.05 -22.83 -6.06
C LEU A 247 -0.13 -21.62 -5.95
N SER A 248 0.28 -21.25 -4.73
CA SER A 248 1.22 -20.16 -4.48
C SER A 248 2.58 -20.40 -5.16
N LYS A 249 3.13 -21.61 -5.09
CA LYS A 249 4.38 -21.98 -5.77
C LYS A 249 4.27 -21.85 -7.30
N ARG A 250 3.17 -22.32 -7.86
CA ARG A 250 2.91 -22.21 -9.30
C ARG A 250 2.80 -20.74 -9.73
N LEU A 251 2.03 -19.94 -8.99
CA LEU A 251 1.92 -18.50 -9.22
C LEU A 251 3.30 -17.83 -9.14
N LYS A 252 4.09 -18.16 -8.13
CA LYS A 252 5.44 -17.62 -7.94
C LYS A 252 6.33 -17.92 -9.16
N THR A 253 6.34 -19.15 -9.64
CA THR A 253 7.10 -19.52 -10.84
C THR A 253 6.67 -18.70 -12.06
N LEU A 254 5.38 -18.51 -12.25
CA LEU A 254 4.83 -17.78 -13.40
C LEU A 254 5.07 -16.27 -13.30
N LEU A 255 4.95 -15.69 -12.11
CA LEU A 255 4.99 -14.23 -11.92
C LEU A 255 6.40 -13.68 -11.63
N THR A 256 7.38 -14.51 -11.28
CA THR A 256 8.76 -14.05 -11.03
C THR A 256 9.33 -13.16 -12.14
N PRO A 257 9.18 -13.49 -13.44
CA PRO A 257 9.70 -12.63 -14.50
C PRO A 257 9.03 -11.25 -14.51
N LEU A 258 7.72 -11.17 -14.21
CA LEU A 258 6.98 -9.92 -14.17
C LEU A 258 7.42 -9.05 -12.99
N TYR A 259 7.56 -9.64 -11.79
CA TYR A 259 8.03 -8.92 -10.60
C TYR A 259 9.46 -8.37 -10.80
N ARG A 260 10.36 -9.19 -11.34
CA ARG A 260 11.74 -8.74 -11.65
C ARG A 260 11.73 -7.61 -12.67
N LYS A 261 10.91 -7.72 -13.71
CA LYS A 261 10.79 -6.63 -14.69
C LYS A 261 10.33 -5.32 -14.05
N HIS A 262 9.32 -5.35 -13.19
CA HIS A 262 8.87 -4.16 -12.48
C HIS A 262 9.99 -3.56 -11.59
N MET A 263 10.73 -4.41 -10.87
CA MET A 263 11.85 -3.94 -10.06
C MET A 263 12.97 -3.33 -10.90
N ASP A 264 13.32 -3.96 -12.03
CA ASP A 264 14.32 -3.45 -12.96
C ASP A 264 13.89 -2.10 -13.57
N ASP A 265 12.63 -1.94 -13.94
CA ASP A 265 12.08 -0.69 -14.46
C ASP A 265 12.11 0.43 -13.37
N ILE A 266 11.85 0.08 -12.11
CA ILE A 266 11.95 0.99 -10.97
C ILE A 266 13.42 1.37 -10.72
N LEU A 267 14.32 0.41 -10.62
CA LEU A 267 15.74 0.64 -10.35
C LEU A 267 16.41 1.48 -11.42
N SER A 268 16.08 1.23 -12.69
CA SER A 268 16.62 1.99 -13.82
C SER A 268 15.95 3.35 -14.02
N GLY A 269 14.87 3.66 -13.30
CA GLY A 269 14.03 4.85 -13.49
C GLY A 269 13.17 4.80 -14.76
N ALA A 270 13.10 3.67 -15.46
CA ALA A 270 12.26 3.53 -16.66
C ALA A 270 10.78 3.71 -16.33
N TYR A 271 10.33 3.18 -15.20
CA TYR A 271 8.97 3.36 -14.68
C TYR A 271 8.65 4.84 -14.47
N SER A 272 9.46 5.54 -13.68
CA SER A 272 9.25 6.95 -13.32
C SER A 272 9.24 7.84 -14.57
N ARG A 273 10.16 7.59 -15.52
CA ARG A 273 10.17 8.33 -16.80
C ARG A 273 8.93 8.09 -17.66
N ALA A 274 8.42 6.86 -17.70
CA ALA A 274 7.20 6.55 -18.45
C ALA A 274 5.97 7.24 -17.84
N MET A 275 5.85 7.20 -16.52
CA MET A 275 4.79 7.84 -15.78
C MET A 275 4.85 9.38 -15.91
N MET A 276 6.01 9.99 -15.71
CA MET A 276 6.18 11.44 -15.90
C MET A 276 5.84 11.89 -17.32
N LYS A 277 6.16 11.07 -18.33
CA LYS A 277 5.74 11.35 -19.69
C LYS A 277 4.23 11.33 -19.87
N ASP A 278 3.51 10.45 -19.17
CA ASP A 278 2.04 10.45 -19.17
C ASP A 278 1.49 11.71 -18.47
N TRP A 279 2.10 12.16 -17.35
CA TRP A 279 1.76 13.42 -16.73
C TRP A 279 1.86 14.62 -17.69
N ASP A 280 2.95 14.70 -18.44
CA ASP A 280 3.18 15.76 -19.45
C ASP A 280 2.14 15.71 -20.58
N ASN A 281 1.57 14.53 -20.84
CA ASN A 281 0.50 14.33 -21.82
C ASN A 281 -0.93 14.45 -21.23
N GLY A 282 -1.06 14.92 -19.99
CA GLY A 282 -2.33 15.15 -19.31
C GLY A 282 -2.94 13.90 -18.71
N ASP A 283 -2.12 12.97 -18.23
CA ASP A 283 -2.54 11.70 -17.59
C ASP A 283 -3.39 10.80 -18.51
N ARG A 284 -3.11 10.80 -19.80
CA ARG A 284 -3.97 10.17 -20.80
C ARG A 284 -4.12 8.67 -20.59
N ASP A 285 -3.01 7.99 -20.33
CA ASP A 285 -3.00 6.53 -20.14
C ASP A 285 -3.60 6.17 -18.78
N LEU A 286 -3.24 6.90 -17.73
CA LEU A 286 -3.79 6.74 -16.40
C LEU A 286 -5.32 6.89 -16.38
N LEU A 287 -5.84 7.96 -16.98
CA LEU A 287 -7.28 8.21 -17.03
C LEU A 287 -8.04 7.17 -17.85
N ALA A 288 -7.44 6.68 -18.96
CA ALA A 288 -8.03 5.61 -19.75
C ALA A 288 -8.10 4.29 -18.96
N TRP A 289 -7.07 3.93 -18.21
CA TRP A 289 -7.06 2.73 -17.36
C TRP A 289 -8.02 2.84 -16.19
N ARG A 290 -8.10 4.01 -15.55
CA ARG A 290 -9.08 4.31 -14.49
C ARG A 290 -10.51 4.13 -15.01
N GLU A 291 -10.82 4.66 -16.19
CA GLU A 291 -12.13 4.49 -16.82
C GLU A 291 -12.43 3.02 -17.14
N ALA A 292 -11.43 2.29 -17.64
CA ALA A 292 -11.57 0.87 -17.92
C ALA A 292 -11.85 0.07 -16.64
N THR A 293 -11.19 0.39 -15.53
CA THR A 293 -11.46 -0.23 -14.22
C THR A 293 -12.90 0.04 -13.78
N GLY A 294 -13.39 1.28 -13.91
CA GLY A 294 -14.77 1.63 -13.56
C GLY A 294 -15.87 0.92 -14.39
N ARG A 295 -15.50 0.41 -15.56
CA ARG A 295 -16.39 -0.37 -16.45
C ARG A 295 -16.33 -1.87 -16.24
N LEU A 296 -15.47 -2.36 -15.34
CA LEU A 296 -15.41 -3.80 -15.06
C LEU A 296 -16.76 -4.32 -14.58
N PRO A 297 -17.19 -5.52 -15.01
CA PRO A 297 -18.42 -6.12 -14.51
C PRO A 297 -18.44 -6.27 -12.98
N PHE A 298 -17.29 -6.51 -12.35
CA PHE A 298 -17.12 -6.48 -10.89
C PHE A 298 -17.55 -5.13 -10.27
N GLU A 299 -17.19 -4.01 -10.90
CA GLU A 299 -17.55 -2.67 -10.40
C GLU A 299 -19.04 -2.36 -10.54
N THR A 300 -19.63 -2.75 -11.67
CA THR A 300 -21.00 -2.38 -12.05
C THR A 300 -22.05 -3.35 -11.52
N THR A 301 -21.66 -4.53 -11.01
CA THR A 301 -22.58 -5.50 -10.42
C THR A 301 -22.84 -5.17 -8.95
N GLU A 302 -24.10 -5.19 -8.54
CA GLU A 302 -24.49 -5.05 -7.13
C GLU A 302 -24.13 -6.32 -6.35
N GLU A 303 -23.68 -6.15 -5.11
CA GLU A 303 -23.42 -7.29 -4.23
C GLU A 303 -24.72 -7.98 -3.80
N SER A 304 -24.63 -9.28 -3.54
CA SER A 304 -25.78 -10.04 -2.98
C SER A 304 -26.02 -9.72 -1.51
N ASN A 305 -27.24 -10.00 -1.05
CA ASN A 305 -27.59 -9.89 0.37
C ASN A 305 -27.19 -11.13 1.20
N ASP A 306 -26.50 -12.11 0.59
CA ASP A 306 -26.06 -13.32 1.29
C ASP A 306 -25.16 -12.98 2.48
N ALA A 307 -25.38 -13.61 3.60
CA ALA A 307 -24.47 -13.57 4.72
C ALA A 307 -23.31 -14.52 4.44
N ILE A 308 -22.07 -14.02 4.46
CA ILE A 308 -20.84 -14.80 4.31
C ILE A 308 -20.07 -14.69 5.62
N SER A 309 -19.83 -15.82 6.28
CA SER A 309 -19.05 -15.81 7.52
C SER A 309 -17.55 -15.61 7.26
N GLU A 310 -16.81 -15.14 8.26
CA GLU A 310 -15.36 -14.95 8.15
C GLU A 310 -14.66 -16.24 7.70
N GLN A 311 -15.02 -17.39 8.28
CA GLN A 311 -14.42 -18.68 7.91
C GLN A 311 -14.75 -19.08 6.47
N GLU A 312 -15.92 -18.73 5.97
CA GLU A 312 -16.33 -19.06 4.59
C GLU A 312 -15.44 -18.39 3.53
N TYR A 313 -14.86 -17.20 3.83
CA TYR A 313 -13.89 -16.57 2.94
C TYR A 313 -12.59 -17.39 2.82
N PHE A 314 -12.19 -18.10 3.89
CA PHE A 314 -11.05 -19.02 3.85
C PHE A 314 -11.43 -20.36 3.18
N ASP A 315 -12.57 -20.95 3.53
CA ASP A 315 -13.00 -22.25 3.01
C ASP A 315 -13.23 -22.23 1.50
N LYS A 316 -13.74 -21.13 0.97
CA LYS A 316 -14.04 -20.94 -0.46
C LYS A 316 -13.04 -20.07 -1.21
N GLY A 317 -12.07 -19.47 -0.53
CA GLY A 317 -11.08 -18.53 -1.06
C GLY A 317 -9.64 -19.02 -1.03
N VAL A 318 -9.42 -20.32 -1.13
CA VAL A 318 -8.09 -20.94 -1.13
C VAL A 318 -7.16 -20.31 -2.16
N LEU A 319 -7.69 -19.94 -3.32
CA LEU A 319 -6.94 -19.24 -4.36
C LEU A 319 -6.56 -17.81 -3.93
N LEU A 320 -7.43 -17.08 -3.24
CA LEU A 320 -7.12 -15.73 -2.73
C LEU A 320 -5.96 -15.80 -1.72
N VAL A 321 -6.01 -16.78 -0.81
CA VAL A 321 -4.92 -17.04 0.15
C VAL A 321 -3.62 -17.35 -0.58
N ALA A 322 -3.67 -18.18 -1.63
CA ALA A 322 -2.49 -18.52 -2.44
C ALA A 322 -1.92 -17.30 -3.17
N MET A 323 -2.77 -16.40 -3.68
CA MET A 323 -2.37 -15.15 -4.33
C MET A 323 -1.72 -14.18 -3.34
N VAL A 324 -2.30 -14.00 -2.16
CA VAL A 324 -1.71 -13.14 -1.11
C VAL A 324 -0.37 -13.70 -0.67
N LYS A 325 -0.28 -15.00 -0.38
CA LYS A 325 0.99 -15.64 -0.02
C LYS A 325 2.06 -15.45 -1.10
N CYS A 326 1.74 -15.77 -2.35
CA CYS A 326 2.66 -15.61 -3.47
C CYS A 326 3.12 -14.16 -3.62
N GLY A 327 2.18 -13.21 -3.61
CA GLY A 327 2.47 -11.81 -3.81
C GLY A 327 3.36 -11.22 -2.72
N CYS A 328 3.07 -11.51 -1.45
CA CYS A 328 3.89 -11.07 -0.31
C CYS A 328 5.31 -11.64 -0.38
N GLU A 329 5.45 -12.95 -0.59
CA GLU A 329 6.76 -13.60 -0.66
C GLU A 329 7.57 -13.07 -1.85
N LEU A 330 6.96 -12.98 -3.02
CA LEU A 330 7.66 -12.60 -4.25
C LEU A 330 8.08 -11.13 -4.25
N ALA A 331 7.23 -10.22 -3.75
CA ALA A 331 7.57 -8.82 -3.59
C ALA A 331 8.72 -8.64 -2.59
N PHE A 332 8.63 -9.31 -1.43
CA PHE A 332 9.68 -9.30 -0.42
C PHE A 332 11.01 -9.79 -0.99
N GLU A 333 11.02 -10.96 -1.62
CA GLU A 333 12.25 -11.55 -2.18
C GLU A 333 12.87 -10.65 -3.25
N THR A 334 12.05 -10.12 -4.16
CA THR A 334 12.51 -9.24 -5.24
C THR A 334 13.12 -7.95 -4.69
N MET A 335 12.53 -7.34 -3.67
CA MET A 335 13.06 -6.15 -3.01
C MET A 335 14.37 -6.44 -2.27
N VAL A 336 14.45 -7.56 -1.55
CA VAL A 336 15.68 -7.96 -0.84
C VAL A 336 16.81 -8.30 -1.83
N GLU A 337 16.52 -8.99 -2.92
CA GLU A 337 17.49 -9.24 -4.01
C GLU A 337 18.00 -7.92 -4.62
N ALA A 338 17.18 -6.88 -4.67
CA ALA A 338 17.54 -5.54 -5.12
C ALA A 338 18.29 -4.69 -4.07
N GLY A 339 18.57 -5.25 -2.89
CA GLY A 339 19.33 -4.59 -1.82
C GLY A 339 18.50 -3.74 -0.85
N ILE A 340 17.16 -3.83 -0.90
CA ILE A 340 16.28 -3.22 0.11
C ILE A 340 16.39 -4.00 1.42
N MET A 341 16.45 -3.28 2.54
CA MET A 341 16.49 -3.92 3.86
C MET A 341 15.25 -4.81 4.07
N PRO A 342 15.42 -6.02 4.62
CA PRO A 342 14.33 -6.96 4.83
C PRO A 342 13.17 -6.39 5.66
N GLU A 343 13.46 -5.51 6.62
CA GLU A 343 12.45 -4.86 7.46
C GLU A 343 11.58 -3.90 6.64
N SER A 344 12.18 -3.09 5.76
CA SER A 344 11.43 -2.23 4.82
C SER A 344 10.63 -3.08 3.83
N ALA A 345 11.24 -4.09 3.24
CA ALA A 345 10.58 -5.01 2.32
C ALA A 345 9.38 -5.71 2.97
N TYR A 346 9.45 -6.06 4.26
CA TYR A 346 8.33 -6.64 5.01
C TYR A 346 7.15 -5.66 5.12
N TYR A 347 7.40 -4.41 5.47
CA TYR A 347 6.32 -3.41 5.55
C TYR A 347 5.65 -3.19 4.21
N GLU A 348 6.43 -3.06 3.14
CA GLU A 348 5.96 -2.77 1.77
C GLU A 348 5.38 -3.99 1.03
N SER A 349 5.49 -5.19 1.56
CA SER A 349 5.00 -6.40 0.89
C SER A 349 3.97 -7.20 1.69
N LEU A 350 3.91 -7.04 3.01
CA LEU A 350 3.01 -7.83 3.84
C LEU A 350 2.19 -6.98 4.79
N HIS A 351 2.84 -6.08 5.55
CA HIS A 351 2.14 -5.37 6.63
C HIS A 351 1.09 -4.39 6.08
N GLU A 352 1.34 -3.80 4.93
CA GLU A 352 0.45 -2.83 4.28
C GLU A 352 -0.71 -3.49 3.52
N VAL A 353 -0.60 -4.75 3.12
CA VAL A 353 -1.65 -5.45 2.34
C VAL A 353 -3.04 -5.34 2.98
N PRO A 354 -3.23 -5.54 4.30
CA PRO A 354 -4.54 -5.39 4.94
C PRO A 354 -5.13 -3.99 4.79
N LEU A 355 -4.29 -2.94 4.74
CA LEU A 355 -4.75 -1.55 4.61
C LEU A 355 -5.34 -1.28 3.22
N ILE A 356 -4.70 -1.79 2.17
CA ILE A 356 -5.22 -1.70 0.80
C ILE A 356 -6.46 -2.61 0.63
N ALA A 357 -6.41 -3.83 1.16
CA ALA A 357 -7.55 -4.73 1.13
C ALA A 357 -8.80 -4.12 1.81
N ASN A 358 -8.61 -3.36 2.89
CA ASN A 358 -9.67 -2.61 3.56
C ASN A 358 -10.25 -1.48 2.67
N LEU A 359 -9.44 -0.85 1.81
CA LEU A 359 -9.97 0.09 0.83
C LEU A 359 -10.83 -0.60 -0.21
N ILE A 360 -10.42 -1.77 -0.72
CA ILE A 360 -11.22 -2.58 -1.65
C ILE A 360 -12.53 -3.00 -1.00
N ASP A 361 -12.48 -3.45 0.25
CA ASP A 361 -13.64 -3.84 1.06
C ASP A 361 -14.72 -2.74 1.10
N ARG A 362 -14.30 -1.50 1.34
CA ARG A 362 -15.20 -0.36 1.48
C ARG A 362 -15.57 0.34 0.16
N LYS A 363 -14.74 0.21 -0.88
CA LYS A 363 -14.78 1.10 -2.05
C LYS A 363 -14.69 0.41 -3.40
N LYS A 364 -14.48 -0.91 -3.45
CA LYS A 364 -14.10 -1.66 -4.66
C LYS A 364 -12.80 -1.12 -5.32
N LEU A 365 -12.50 -1.56 -6.54
CA LEU A 365 -11.23 -1.24 -7.21
C LEU A 365 -11.18 0.20 -7.74
N TYR A 366 -12.26 0.67 -8.35
CA TYR A 366 -12.30 2.00 -8.97
C TYR A 366 -12.05 3.12 -7.95
N GLU A 367 -12.78 3.11 -6.84
CA GLU A 367 -12.61 4.13 -5.80
C GLU A 367 -11.34 3.89 -4.98
N MET A 368 -10.87 2.65 -4.82
CA MET A 368 -9.56 2.36 -4.24
C MET A 368 -8.47 3.07 -5.06
N ASN A 369 -8.44 2.88 -6.38
CA ASN A 369 -7.48 3.54 -7.27
C ASN A 369 -7.55 5.08 -7.18
N ARG A 370 -8.73 5.67 -7.00
CA ARG A 370 -8.89 7.12 -6.83
C ARG A 370 -8.42 7.67 -5.48
N VAL A 371 -8.30 6.83 -4.47
CA VAL A 371 -7.92 7.23 -3.10
C VAL A 371 -6.43 7.09 -2.86
N ILE A 372 -5.80 6.11 -3.50
CA ILE A 372 -4.33 5.99 -3.52
C ILE A 372 -3.69 7.10 -4.36
N SER A 373 -2.38 7.16 -4.43
CA SER A 373 -1.70 8.15 -5.28
C SER A 373 -1.88 7.84 -6.77
N ASP A 374 -1.80 8.87 -7.63
CA ASP A 374 -1.76 8.66 -9.09
C ASP A 374 -0.55 7.78 -9.48
N THR A 375 0.55 7.87 -8.72
CA THR A 375 1.75 7.05 -8.87
C THR A 375 1.47 5.58 -8.61
N ALA A 376 0.80 5.26 -7.51
CA ALA A 376 0.38 3.91 -7.16
C ALA A 376 -0.62 3.34 -8.18
N GLU A 377 -1.61 4.14 -8.59
CA GLU A 377 -2.61 3.72 -9.57
C GLU A 377 -1.99 3.40 -10.93
N TYR A 378 -1.03 4.23 -11.38
CA TYR A 378 -0.33 3.99 -12.64
C TYR A 378 0.41 2.64 -12.61
N GLY A 379 1.13 2.36 -11.52
CA GLY A 379 1.82 1.10 -11.29
C GLY A 379 0.88 -0.10 -11.16
N CYS A 380 -0.21 0.04 -10.43
CA CYS A 380 -1.28 -0.95 -10.31
C CYS A 380 -1.83 -1.35 -11.68
N ALA A 381 -2.14 -0.37 -12.52
CA ALA A 381 -2.67 -0.60 -13.86
C ALA A 381 -1.64 -1.29 -14.78
N LEU A 382 -0.38 -0.89 -14.74
CA LEU A 382 0.70 -1.55 -15.50
C LEU A 382 0.80 -3.03 -15.14
N PHE A 383 0.82 -3.35 -13.84
CA PHE A 383 0.87 -4.74 -13.40
C PHE A 383 -0.38 -5.52 -13.79
N ALA A 384 -1.56 -5.00 -13.53
CA ALA A 384 -2.82 -5.68 -13.81
C ALA A 384 -3.00 -5.93 -15.31
N ASN A 385 -2.66 -4.97 -16.17
CA ASN A 385 -2.73 -5.10 -17.63
C ASN A 385 -1.79 -6.18 -18.17
N ALA A 386 -0.66 -6.43 -17.52
CA ALA A 386 0.24 -7.52 -17.86
C ALA A 386 -0.18 -8.85 -17.25
N ALA A 387 -0.56 -8.85 -15.97
CA ALA A 387 -0.83 -10.06 -15.20
C ALA A 387 -2.16 -10.73 -15.58
N VAL A 388 -3.24 -9.96 -15.81
CA VAL A 388 -4.57 -10.53 -16.09
C VAL A 388 -4.57 -11.44 -17.32
N PRO A 389 -4.20 -10.98 -18.53
CA PRO A 389 -4.22 -11.85 -19.70
C PRO A 389 -3.24 -13.02 -19.59
N PHE A 390 -2.12 -12.82 -18.92
CA PHE A 390 -1.15 -13.87 -18.67
C PHE A 390 -1.70 -14.95 -17.73
N LEU A 391 -2.30 -14.58 -16.60
CA LEU A 391 -2.91 -15.51 -15.65
C LEU A 391 -4.12 -16.23 -16.26
N GLU A 392 -4.96 -15.54 -17.02
CA GLU A 392 -6.10 -16.17 -17.69
C GLU A 392 -5.66 -17.23 -18.71
N LYS A 393 -4.54 -17.04 -19.37
CA LYS A 393 -4.02 -18.00 -20.35
C LYS A 393 -3.25 -19.15 -19.70
N GLU A 394 -2.33 -18.87 -18.77
CA GLU A 394 -1.33 -19.83 -18.34
C GLU A 394 -1.67 -20.49 -16.98
N PHE A 395 -2.52 -19.88 -16.16
CA PHE A 395 -2.80 -20.34 -14.81
C PHE A 395 -4.27 -20.75 -14.61
N MET A 396 -5.23 -19.86 -14.87
CA MET A 396 -6.65 -20.03 -14.56
C MET A 396 -7.32 -21.23 -15.24
N PRO A 397 -6.94 -21.69 -16.46
CA PRO A 397 -7.54 -22.89 -17.05
C PRO A 397 -7.39 -24.15 -16.20
N SER A 398 -6.29 -24.26 -15.45
CA SER A 398 -6.00 -25.41 -14.58
C SER A 398 -6.52 -25.27 -13.14
N VAL A 399 -7.11 -24.13 -12.79
CA VAL A 399 -7.66 -23.85 -11.46
C VAL A 399 -9.09 -24.35 -11.37
N GLY A 400 -9.40 -25.19 -10.38
CA GLY A 400 -10.74 -25.66 -10.10
C GLY A 400 -11.61 -24.60 -9.43
N ILE A 401 -12.94 -24.73 -9.57
CA ILE A 401 -13.88 -23.85 -8.89
C ILE A 401 -14.00 -24.16 -7.38
N ASP A 402 -13.50 -25.31 -6.98
CA ASP A 402 -13.43 -25.76 -5.58
C ASP A 402 -12.45 -24.93 -4.74
N VAL A 403 -11.45 -24.29 -5.36
CA VAL A 403 -10.50 -23.40 -4.67
C VAL A 403 -10.90 -21.93 -4.71
N ILE A 404 -11.95 -21.58 -5.46
CA ILE A 404 -12.50 -20.23 -5.53
C ILE A 404 -14.01 -20.24 -5.75
N GLY A 405 -14.78 -19.96 -4.73
CA GLY A 405 -16.23 -19.77 -4.76
C GLY A 405 -17.06 -20.95 -4.28
N LYS A 406 -16.61 -22.23 -4.42
CA LYS A 406 -17.38 -23.41 -3.94
C LYS A 406 -16.85 -24.06 -2.68
N GLY A 407 -15.54 -23.99 -2.45
CA GLY A 407 -14.89 -24.68 -1.35
C GLY A 407 -14.53 -26.15 -1.67
N MET A 408 -13.46 -26.61 -1.03
CA MET A 408 -12.96 -27.97 -1.17
C MET A 408 -13.77 -28.91 -0.27
N ASN A 409 -14.34 -29.97 -0.86
CA ASN A 409 -15.02 -30.99 -0.10
C ASN A 409 -14.08 -32.20 0.12
N VAL A 410 -13.02 -31.99 0.91
CA VAL A 410 -11.97 -32.96 1.20
C VAL A 410 -11.81 -33.05 2.72
N PRO A 411 -11.90 -34.29 3.30
CA PRO A 411 -11.73 -34.47 4.74
C PRO A 411 -10.35 -34.02 5.24
N ASP A 412 -10.29 -33.48 6.43
CA ASP A 412 -9.05 -32.96 7.03
C ASP A 412 -7.97 -34.02 7.26
N ASP A 413 -8.40 -35.26 7.53
CA ASP A 413 -7.54 -36.42 7.76
C ASP A 413 -7.09 -37.13 6.47
N SER A 414 -7.48 -36.60 5.31
CA SER A 414 -7.10 -37.18 4.00
C SER A 414 -5.67 -36.88 3.57
N VAL A 415 -4.99 -35.99 4.25
CA VAL A 415 -3.63 -35.53 3.89
C VAL A 415 -2.56 -36.25 4.71
N SER A 416 -1.39 -36.40 4.11
CA SER A 416 -0.23 -36.96 4.79
C SER A 416 0.31 -36.01 5.85
N ASN A 417 0.48 -36.48 7.09
CA ASN A 417 1.14 -35.73 8.15
C ASN A 417 2.56 -35.24 7.74
N THR A 418 3.28 -36.06 7.00
CA THR A 418 4.62 -35.70 6.49
C THR A 418 4.57 -34.52 5.55
N GLU A 419 3.59 -34.51 4.64
CA GLU A 419 3.39 -33.40 3.71
C GLU A 419 2.98 -32.11 4.44
N LEU A 420 2.02 -32.22 5.38
CA LEU A 420 1.56 -31.10 6.18
C LEU A 420 2.69 -30.48 7.02
N VAL A 421 3.51 -31.32 7.64
CA VAL A 421 4.69 -30.87 8.39
C VAL A 421 5.69 -30.15 7.49
N ALA A 422 5.93 -30.67 6.28
CA ALA A 422 6.82 -30.04 5.30
C ALA A 422 6.30 -28.67 4.85
N VAL A 423 5.00 -28.57 4.54
CA VAL A 423 4.36 -27.28 4.16
C VAL A 423 4.44 -26.27 5.30
N ASN A 424 4.12 -26.66 6.53
CA ASN A 424 4.22 -25.79 7.70
C ASN A 424 5.66 -25.30 7.94
N ALA A 425 6.65 -26.20 7.79
CA ALA A 425 8.06 -25.86 7.94
C ALA A 425 8.51 -24.87 6.86
N GLU A 426 8.08 -25.07 5.62
CA GLU A 426 8.38 -24.17 4.50
C GLU A 426 7.84 -22.76 4.77
N ILE A 427 6.56 -22.63 5.16
CA ILE A 427 5.95 -21.34 5.47
C ILE A 427 6.69 -20.63 6.59
N ARG A 428 6.87 -21.28 7.75
CA ARG A 428 7.50 -20.69 8.94
C ARG A 428 8.96 -20.35 8.76
N ASN A 429 9.67 -21.05 7.90
CA ASN A 429 11.09 -20.81 7.63
C ASN A 429 11.34 -19.76 6.56
N HIS A 430 10.31 -19.28 5.88
CA HIS A 430 10.47 -18.22 4.90
C HIS A 430 11.07 -16.95 5.55
N PRO A 431 12.02 -16.26 4.90
CA PRO A 431 12.65 -15.07 5.48
C PRO A 431 11.67 -13.98 5.89
N ILE A 432 10.59 -13.75 5.14
CA ILE A 432 9.54 -12.78 5.46
C ILE A 432 8.87 -13.07 6.81
N GLU A 433 8.65 -14.35 7.15
CA GLU A 433 8.05 -14.76 8.44
C GLU A 433 8.99 -14.52 9.60
N LYS A 434 10.29 -14.77 9.40
CA LYS A 434 11.32 -14.52 10.44
C LYS A 434 11.47 -13.02 10.72
N VAL A 435 11.50 -12.20 9.68
CA VAL A 435 11.52 -10.73 9.80
C VAL A 435 10.23 -10.24 10.46
N GLY A 436 9.08 -10.68 9.94
CA GLY A 436 7.78 -10.27 10.45
C GLY A 436 7.56 -10.62 11.90
N SER A 437 7.96 -11.82 12.35
CA SER A 437 7.88 -12.22 13.75
C SER A 437 8.65 -11.27 14.68
N ARG A 438 9.88 -10.88 14.28
CA ARG A 438 10.68 -9.92 15.05
C ARG A 438 10.01 -8.55 15.10
N LEU A 439 9.52 -8.03 13.97
CA LEU A 439 8.89 -6.71 13.91
C LEU A 439 7.60 -6.66 14.70
N ARG A 440 6.74 -7.68 14.56
CA ARG A 440 5.49 -7.78 15.34
C ARG A 440 5.71 -7.82 16.84
N ALA A 441 6.82 -8.36 17.32
CA ALA A 441 7.16 -8.39 18.74
C ALA A 441 7.37 -6.98 19.34
N TYR A 442 7.68 -5.98 18.53
CA TYR A 442 7.82 -4.58 18.97
C TYR A 442 6.55 -3.75 18.81
N MET A 443 5.52 -4.27 18.13
CA MET A 443 4.26 -3.55 17.93
C MET A 443 3.43 -3.54 19.21
N THR A 444 3.17 -2.36 19.78
CA THR A 444 2.60 -2.23 21.13
C THR A 444 1.16 -2.70 21.25
N SER A 445 0.40 -2.69 20.16
CA SER A 445 -1.01 -3.11 20.13
C SER A 445 -1.21 -4.52 19.61
N MET A 446 -0.13 -5.24 19.33
CA MET A 446 -0.21 -6.63 18.86
C MET A 446 -0.80 -7.52 19.97
N LYS A 447 -1.87 -8.23 19.66
CA LYS A 447 -2.46 -9.21 20.57
C LYS A 447 -1.74 -10.54 20.38
N PRO A 448 -1.42 -11.28 21.47
CA PRO A 448 -0.97 -12.65 21.33
C PRO A 448 -2.00 -13.47 20.52
N LEU A 449 -1.52 -14.29 19.61
CA LEU A 449 -2.35 -15.32 19.01
C LEU A 449 -2.75 -16.31 20.11
N ALA A 450 -3.99 -16.78 20.08
CA ALA A 450 -4.38 -17.88 20.95
C ALA A 450 -3.49 -19.10 20.65
N GLU A 451 -2.92 -19.71 21.69
CA GLU A 451 -2.11 -20.93 21.59
C GLU A 451 -2.96 -22.12 21.14
#